data_02f076dd6c6b77c8c17c931def8fee3e
#
_entry.id   02f076dd6c6b77c8c17c931def8fee3e
#
_cell.length_a   1.000
_cell.length_b   1.000
_cell.length_c   1.000
_cell.angle_alpha   90.00
_cell.angle_beta   90.00
_cell.angle_gamma   90.00
#
_symmetry.space_group_name_H-M   'P 1'
#
loop_
_entity.id
_entity.type
_entity.pdbx_description
1 polymer ?
#
loop_
_entity_poly.entity_id
_entity_poly.type
_entity_poly.pdbx_seq_one_letter_code
_entity_poly.pdbx_strand_id
1 'polypeptide(L)'
;MLLKINHLEVRYGRQEKPALSIERSVVFEEGERIGIIGSNGAGKTTLVKALLGLVKYRGSITTELQPEEMAAHLQFNEYVNTMSVKHIMEAILNTDIRKNKKLQELIEYFEFAPCLGKRYKALSGGQRQRFTIIMVMMQDAPLTFYDEVTSGLDFETRQKLMEMLMKWYQDKENTLCIVSHYYEELELLADKLLILDQGKLVDYGDKKELFHKYCGKSIIITDNQEKNRVLLKDFPKLASPEHLIAVSCSTVENEKIVVGCLIQNNVNFKRSNNDIEMMYMNAKNRFNEAEGEKSNEEKN
;
A
#
# COMPACT_ATOMS: atom_id res chain seq x y z
N MET A 1 -7.54 -14.30 -13.90
CA MET A 1 -6.19 -14.28 -13.26
C MET A 1 -5.27 -13.41 -14.10
N LEU A 2 -4.80 -12.32 -13.54
CA LEU A 2 -3.91 -11.39 -14.24
C LEU A 2 -2.44 -11.76 -14.05
N LEU A 3 -2.07 -12.07 -12.79
CA LEU A 3 -0.71 -12.42 -12.43
C LEU A 3 -0.70 -13.41 -11.26
N LYS A 4 0.20 -14.39 -11.30
CA LYS A 4 0.40 -15.38 -10.22
C LYS A 4 1.87 -15.46 -9.84
N ILE A 5 2.14 -15.36 -8.55
CA ILE A 5 3.45 -15.55 -7.95
C ILE A 5 3.50 -16.94 -7.30
N ASN A 6 4.56 -17.72 -7.57
CA ASN A 6 4.81 -18.98 -6.86
C ASN A 6 6.27 -19.04 -6.42
N HIS A 7 6.51 -19.20 -5.12
CA HIS A 7 7.84 -19.37 -4.52
C HIS A 7 8.87 -18.35 -5.04
N LEU A 8 8.55 -17.05 -4.87
CA LEU A 8 9.41 -15.97 -5.33
C LEU A 8 10.52 -15.66 -4.32
N GLU A 9 11.78 -15.75 -4.74
CA GLU A 9 12.94 -15.34 -3.95
C GLU A 9 13.80 -14.34 -4.73
N VAL A 10 14.14 -13.21 -4.10
CA VAL A 10 15.04 -12.19 -4.66
C VAL A 10 16.25 -12.02 -3.75
N ARG A 11 17.45 -12.05 -4.33
CA ARG A 11 18.73 -11.77 -3.63
C ARG A 11 19.52 -10.71 -4.35
N TYR A 12 20.09 -9.76 -3.60
CA TYR A 12 21.01 -8.76 -4.10
C TYR A 12 22.45 -9.12 -3.77
N GLY A 13 23.28 -9.26 -4.80
CA GLY A 13 24.71 -9.56 -4.62
C GLY A 13 24.96 -10.89 -3.91
N ARG A 14 25.87 -10.90 -2.92
CA ARG A 14 26.25 -12.08 -2.15
C ARG A 14 25.61 -12.11 -0.76
N GLN A 15 24.46 -11.48 -0.59
CA GLN A 15 23.78 -11.48 0.71
C GLN A 15 23.32 -12.90 1.09
N GLU A 16 23.56 -13.29 2.34
CA GLU A 16 23.13 -14.60 2.84
C GLU A 16 21.62 -14.73 2.92
N LYS A 17 20.94 -13.65 3.36
CA LYS A 17 19.47 -13.62 3.44
C LYS A 17 18.87 -13.03 2.18
N PRO A 18 17.75 -13.59 1.68
CA PRO A 18 17.01 -13.00 0.58
C PRO A 18 16.43 -11.64 0.99
N ALA A 19 16.42 -10.69 0.05
CA ALA A 19 15.73 -9.42 0.23
C ALA A 19 14.21 -9.56 0.15
N LEU A 20 13.73 -10.65 -0.48
CA LEU A 20 12.32 -11.04 -0.55
C LEU A 20 12.23 -12.56 -0.67
N SER A 21 11.31 -13.16 0.11
CA SER A 21 10.93 -14.57 0.03
C SER A 21 9.41 -14.71 0.19
N ILE A 22 8.75 -15.17 -0.86
CA ILE A 22 7.32 -15.49 -0.87
C ILE A 22 7.18 -16.98 -1.11
N GLU A 23 6.86 -17.75 -0.08
CA GLU A 23 6.81 -19.22 -0.14
C GLU A 23 5.47 -19.76 -0.62
N ARG A 24 4.38 -19.01 -0.42
CA ARG A 24 3.04 -19.39 -0.85
C ARG A 24 2.61 -18.69 -2.14
N SER A 25 1.64 -19.27 -2.83
CA SER A 25 1.07 -18.67 -4.03
C SER A 25 0.28 -17.42 -3.71
N VAL A 26 0.49 -16.37 -4.52
CA VAL A 26 -0.27 -15.11 -4.51
C VAL A 26 -0.82 -14.87 -5.90
N VAL A 27 -2.10 -14.55 -6.00
CA VAL A 27 -2.79 -14.35 -7.29
C VAL A 27 -3.41 -12.96 -7.30
N PHE A 28 -3.11 -12.20 -8.35
CA PHE A 28 -3.77 -10.93 -8.65
C PHE A 28 -4.80 -11.18 -9.74
N GLU A 29 -6.04 -10.78 -9.48
CA GLU A 29 -7.10 -10.84 -10.47
C GLU A 29 -7.27 -9.48 -11.19
N GLU A 30 -7.95 -9.49 -12.31
CA GLU A 30 -8.24 -8.27 -13.06
C GLU A 30 -9.17 -7.33 -12.27
N GLY A 31 -8.92 -6.02 -12.36
CA GLY A 31 -9.71 -5.01 -11.67
C GLY A 31 -9.45 -4.86 -10.17
N GLU A 32 -8.54 -5.66 -9.59
CA GLU A 32 -8.24 -5.57 -8.15
C GLU A 32 -7.39 -4.35 -7.79
N ARG A 33 -7.63 -3.85 -6.59
CA ARG A 33 -6.82 -2.80 -5.96
C ARG A 33 -6.07 -3.40 -4.77
N ILE A 34 -4.77 -3.60 -4.96
CA ILE A 34 -3.92 -4.33 -4.02
C ILE A 34 -3.01 -3.34 -3.31
N GLY A 35 -3.18 -3.22 -2.00
CA GLY A 35 -2.27 -2.49 -1.12
C GLY A 35 -1.09 -3.37 -0.74
N ILE A 36 0.14 -2.87 -0.92
CA ILE A 36 1.36 -3.54 -0.47
C ILE A 36 1.89 -2.79 0.74
N ILE A 37 1.89 -3.46 1.89
CA ILE A 37 2.21 -2.88 3.19
C ILE A 37 3.37 -3.63 3.86
N GLY A 38 4.15 -2.90 4.63
CA GLY A 38 5.29 -3.44 5.39
C GLY A 38 6.22 -2.33 5.86
N SER A 39 7.05 -2.62 6.86
CA SER A 39 8.07 -1.68 7.36
C SER A 39 9.11 -1.32 6.28
N ASN A 40 9.95 -0.32 6.56
CA ASN A 40 11.08 -0.01 5.69
C ASN A 40 12.01 -1.23 5.60
N GLY A 41 12.42 -1.58 4.38
CA GLY A 41 13.21 -2.78 4.14
C GLY A 41 12.41 -4.10 4.10
N ALA A 42 11.08 -4.07 4.24
CA ALA A 42 10.24 -5.28 4.18
C ALA A 42 10.19 -5.96 2.81
N GLY A 43 10.78 -5.36 1.76
CA GLY A 43 10.83 -5.96 0.43
C GLY A 43 9.78 -5.45 -0.56
N LYS A 44 8.99 -4.42 -0.22
CA LYS A 44 7.90 -3.87 -1.06
C LYS A 44 8.36 -3.46 -2.46
N THR A 45 9.33 -2.56 -2.55
CA THR A 45 9.91 -2.13 -3.84
C THR A 45 10.64 -3.28 -4.55
N THR A 46 11.22 -4.23 -3.80
CA THR A 46 11.83 -5.44 -4.37
C THR A 46 10.79 -6.32 -5.05
N LEU A 47 9.61 -6.48 -4.43
CA LEU A 47 8.48 -7.19 -5.03
C LEU A 47 8.04 -6.51 -6.33
N VAL A 48 7.79 -5.20 -6.29
CA VAL A 48 7.40 -4.44 -7.50
C VAL A 48 8.43 -4.61 -8.61
N LYS A 49 9.73 -4.47 -8.30
CA LYS A 49 10.81 -4.66 -9.29
C LYS A 49 10.86 -6.09 -9.84
N ALA A 50 10.58 -7.11 -9.03
CA ALA A 50 10.54 -8.49 -9.49
C ALA A 50 9.34 -8.72 -10.43
N LEU A 51 8.16 -8.19 -10.10
CA LEU A 51 6.96 -8.28 -10.93
C LEU A 51 7.14 -7.58 -12.30
N LEU A 52 7.87 -6.47 -12.32
CA LEU A 52 8.24 -5.74 -13.54
C LEU A 52 9.42 -6.37 -14.31
N GLY A 53 10.00 -7.47 -13.84
CA GLY A 53 11.18 -8.08 -14.48
C GLY A 53 12.46 -7.27 -14.34
N LEU A 54 12.53 -6.25 -13.48
CA LEU A 54 13.68 -5.35 -13.30
C LEU A 54 14.80 -5.94 -12.42
N VAL A 55 14.54 -7.06 -11.73
CA VAL A 55 15.52 -7.77 -10.91
C VAL A 55 15.42 -9.28 -11.14
N LYS A 56 16.55 -9.96 -10.99
CA LYS A 56 16.59 -11.43 -11.10
C LYS A 56 15.95 -12.06 -9.86
N TYR A 57 15.18 -13.12 -10.06
CA TYR A 57 14.53 -13.86 -8.99
C TYR A 57 14.61 -15.37 -9.24
N ARG A 58 14.37 -16.16 -8.20
CA ARG A 58 14.09 -17.61 -8.26
C ARG A 58 12.61 -17.84 -8.01
N GLY A 59 12.06 -18.93 -8.51
CA GLY A 59 10.63 -19.24 -8.47
C GLY A 59 9.94 -18.90 -9.77
N SER A 60 8.63 -18.63 -9.74
CA SER A 60 7.90 -18.29 -10.96
C SER A 60 6.90 -17.16 -10.75
N ILE A 61 6.84 -16.29 -11.74
CA ILE A 61 5.80 -15.30 -11.94
C ILE A 61 5.13 -15.66 -13.26
N THR A 62 3.85 -15.98 -13.21
CA THR A 62 3.05 -16.33 -14.40
C THR A 62 2.08 -15.20 -14.69
N THR A 63 2.13 -14.66 -15.90
CA THR A 63 1.20 -13.63 -16.39
C THR A 63 1.11 -13.74 -17.90
N GLU A 64 0.00 -13.31 -18.46
CA GLU A 64 -0.19 -13.16 -19.91
C GLU A 64 0.17 -11.74 -20.37
N LEU A 65 0.41 -10.83 -19.43
CA LEU A 65 0.79 -9.44 -19.74
C LEU A 65 2.21 -9.37 -20.33
N GLN A 66 2.34 -8.58 -21.37
CA GLN A 66 3.65 -8.17 -21.87
C GLN A 66 4.24 -7.05 -20.98
N PRO A 67 5.56 -6.82 -20.97
CA PRO A 67 6.18 -5.76 -20.17
C PRO A 67 5.56 -4.38 -20.40
N GLU A 68 5.13 -4.07 -21.62
CA GLU A 68 4.51 -2.82 -22.04
C GLU A 68 3.08 -2.63 -21.48
N GLU A 69 2.46 -3.71 -21.03
CA GLU A 69 1.13 -3.73 -20.38
C GLU A 69 1.22 -3.56 -18.87
N MET A 70 2.42 -3.32 -18.34
CA MET A 70 2.67 -3.00 -16.94
C MET A 70 3.27 -1.60 -16.83
N ALA A 71 2.58 -0.71 -16.13
CA ALA A 71 3.08 0.63 -15.85
C ALA A 71 3.53 0.76 -14.40
N ALA A 72 4.54 1.58 -14.14
CA ALA A 72 5.01 1.82 -12.79
C ALA A 72 5.42 3.27 -12.53
N HIS A 73 4.90 3.82 -11.44
CA HIS A 73 5.51 4.94 -10.75
C HIS A 73 6.44 4.38 -9.69
N LEU A 74 7.75 4.48 -9.91
CA LEU A 74 8.76 4.07 -8.94
C LEU A 74 9.18 5.26 -8.07
N GLN A 75 9.68 4.99 -6.88
CA GLN A 75 10.09 5.99 -5.89
C GLN A 75 11.07 7.04 -6.43
N PHE A 76 11.92 6.66 -7.38
CA PHE A 76 12.88 7.55 -8.03
C PHE A 76 12.65 7.55 -9.53
N ASN A 77 12.11 8.67 -10.03
CA ASN A 77 11.97 8.92 -11.45
C ASN A 77 12.82 10.14 -11.81
N GLU A 78 13.82 9.95 -12.65
CA GLU A 78 14.68 11.03 -13.14
C GLU A 78 14.29 11.41 -14.56
N TYR A 79 14.10 12.69 -14.79
CA TYR A 79 13.80 13.27 -16.09
C TYR A 79 14.83 14.36 -16.43
N VAL A 80 14.91 14.72 -17.71
CA VAL A 80 15.83 15.75 -18.19
C VAL A 80 15.54 17.10 -17.53
N ASN A 81 16.45 17.56 -16.67
CA ASN A 81 16.25 18.73 -15.83
C ASN A 81 16.26 20.07 -16.58
N THR A 82 16.76 20.12 -17.80
CA THR A 82 16.95 21.34 -18.59
C THR A 82 15.79 21.65 -19.53
N MET A 83 14.97 20.66 -19.85
CA MET A 83 13.81 20.81 -20.73
C MET A 83 12.56 21.25 -19.96
N SER A 84 11.61 21.90 -20.66
CA SER A 84 10.28 22.13 -20.09
C SER A 84 9.52 20.80 -20.02
N VAL A 85 8.63 20.67 -19.01
CA VAL A 85 7.85 19.45 -18.82
C VAL A 85 6.93 19.16 -20.00
N LYS A 86 6.47 20.21 -20.71
CA LYS A 86 5.76 20.02 -21.97
C LYS A 86 6.60 19.23 -22.98
N HIS A 87 7.83 19.67 -23.26
CA HIS A 87 8.70 18.98 -24.22
C HIS A 87 9.09 17.57 -23.76
N ILE A 88 9.24 17.36 -22.43
CA ILE A 88 9.49 16.02 -21.89
C ILE A 88 8.30 15.10 -22.16
N MET A 89 7.07 15.55 -21.88
CA MET A 89 5.85 14.78 -22.19
C MET A 89 5.76 14.44 -23.67
N GLU A 90 5.88 15.45 -24.53
CA GLU A 90 5.76 15.29 -25.98
C GLU A 90 6.84 14.34 -26.54
N ALA A 91 8.07 14.43 -26.05
CA ALA A 91 9.17 13.57 -26.49
C ALA A 91 8.98 12.11 -26.04
N ILE A 92 8.65 11.86 -24.76
CA ILE A 92 8.49 10.49 -24.23
C ILE A 92 7.26 9.82 -24.83
N LEU A 93 6.15 10.56 -24.93
CA LEU A 93 4.88 10.02 -25.44
C LEU A 93 4.80 10.05 -26.97
N ASN A 94 5.83 10.56 -27.63
CA ASN A 94 5.89 10.73 -29.10
C ASN A 94 4.61 11.36 -29.67
N THR A 95 4.13 12.44 -29.04
CA THR A 95 2.88 13.10 -29.40
C THR A 95 2.93 14.60 -29.14
N ASP A 96 2.14 15.39 -29.87
CA ASP A 96 1.88 16.80 -29.53
C ASP A 96 0.70 16.84 -28.54
N ILE A 97 0.85 17.54 -27.41
CA ILE A 97 -0.20 17.68 -26.40
C ILE A 97 -1.52 18.16 -27.03
N ARG A 98 -1.45 19.09 -28.01
CA ARG A 98 -2.65 19.63 -28.68
C ARG A 98 -3.41 18.60 -29.52
N LYS A 99 -2.76 17.50 -29.90
CA LYS A 99 -3.35 16.42 -30.72
C LYS A 99 -3.80 15.21 -29.90
N ASN A 100 -3.41 15.11 -28.63
CA ASN A 100 -3.71 13.98 -27.75
C ASN A 100 -4.76 14.36 -26.74
N LYS A 101 -6.02 13.96 -27.00
CA LYS A 101 -7.16 14.28 -26.12
C LYS A 101 -7.01 13.72 -24.70
N LYS A 102 -6.54 12.46 -24.57
CA LYS A 102 -6.31 11.83 -23.26
C LYS A 102 -5.27 12.58 -22.44
N LEU A 103 -4.17 13.01 -23.09
CA LEU A 103 -3.13 13.79 -22.38
C LEU A 103 -3.66 15.16 -21.93
N GLN A 104 -4.48 15.82 -22.76
CA GLN A 104 -5.12 17.09 -22.39
C GLN A 104 -6.05 16.90 -21.20
N GLU A 105 -6.91 15.86 -21.22
CA GLU A 105 -7.81 15.51 -20.14
C GLU A 105 -7.06 15.27 -18.82
N LEU A 106 -5.97 14.48 -18.85
CA LEU A 106 -5.14 14.23 -17.67
C LEU A 106 -4.45 15.50 -17.16
N ILE A 107 -3.93 16.36 -18.04
CA ILE A 107 -3.33 17.64 -17.68
C ILE A 107 -4.34 18.54 -16.98
N GLU A 108 -5.56 18.62 -17.49
CA GLU A 108 -6.64 19.40 -16.89
C GLU A 108 -7.08 18.78 -15.56
N TYR A 109 -7.34 17.47 -15.54
CA TYR A 109 -7.77 16.74 -14.35
C TYR A 109 -6.80 16.90 -13.17
N PHE A 110 -5.49 16.79 -13.43
CA PHE A 110 -4.47 16.98 -12.41
C PHE A 110 -4.06 18.43 -12.19
N GLU A 111 -4.79 19.42 -12.76
CA GLU A 111 -4.51 20.85 -12.65
C GLU A 111 -3.05 21.17 -13.01
N PHE A 112 -2.51 20.50 -14.03
CA PHE A 112 -1.10 20.55 -14.36
C PHE A 112 -0.75 21.59 -15.44
N ALA A 113 -1.74 22.17 -16.14
CA ALA A 113 -1.56 23.12 -17.23
C ALA A 113 -0.60 24.31 -16.90
N PRO A 114 -0.65 24.92 -15.68
CA PRO A 114 0.26 26.02 -15.32
C PRO A 114 1.74 25.60 -15.21
N CYS A 115 2.00 24.29 -15.17
CA CYS A 115 3.35 23.74 -15.02
C CYS A 115 4.03 23.40 -16.34
N LEU A 116 3.31 23.35 -17.47
CA LEU A 116 3.82 22.88 -18.77
C LEU A 116 5.06 23.66 -19.25
N GLY A 117 5.11 24.96 -19.00
CA GLY A 117 6.26 25.81 -19.38
C GLY A 117 7.45 25.71 -18.43
N LYS A 118 7.30 25.12 -17.24
CA LYS A 118 8.37 25.02 -16.25
C LYS A 118 9.39 23.94 -16.66
N ARG A 119 10.64 24.12 -16.24
CA ARG A 119 11.64 23.06 -16.27
C ARG A 119 11.36 22.04 -15.18
N TYR A 120 11.65 20.76 -15.42
CA TYR A 120 11.37 19.70 -14.45
C TYR A 120 11.94 19.99 -13.04
N LYS A 121 13.19 20.48 -12.97
CA LYS A 121 13.83 20.85 -11.71
C LYS A 121 13.12 21.98 -10.93
N ALA A 122 12.33 22.81 -11.60
CA ALA A 122 11.60 23.93 -11.00
C ALA A 122 10.21 23.55 -10.49
N LEU A 123 9.80 22.29 -10.66
CA LEU A 123 8.56 21.77 -10.10
C LEU A 123 8.69 21.55 -8.59
N SER A 124 7.62 21.85 -7.84
CA SER A 124 7.49 21.41 -6.44
C SER A 124 7.35 19.89 -6.35
N GLY A 125 7.48 19.30 -5.15
CA GLY A 125 7.26 17.88 -4.91
C GLY A 125 5.93 17.39 -5.47
N GLY A 126 4.81 18.02 -5.09
CA GLY A 126 3.48 17.67 -5.58
C GLY A 126 3.32 17.87 -7.10
N GLN A 127 3.97 18.87 -7.70
CA GLN A 127 3.96 19.03 -9.16
C GLN A 127 4.75 17.92 -9.87
N ARG A 128 5.86 17.46 -9.31
CA ARG A 128 6.62 16.31 -9.86
C ARG A 128 5.80 15.03 -9.77
N GLN A 129 5.12 14.80 -8.65
CA GLN A 129 4.25 13.63 -8.50
C GLN A 129 3.11 13.63 -9.54
N ARG A 130 2.37 14.76 -9.67
CA ARG A 130 1.32 14.90 -10.71
C ARG A 130 1.86 14.65 -12.11
N PHE A 131 3.03 15.21 -12.44
CA PHE A 131 3.70 14.96 -13.72
C PHE A 131 3.92 13.46 -13.96
N THR A 132 4.54 12.77 -13.00
CA THR A 132 4.85 11.34 -13.14
C THR A 132 3.59 10.49 -13.22
N ILE A 133 2.55 10.83 -12.43
CA ILE A 133 1.25 10.14 -12.49
C ILE A 133 0.63 10.28 -13.88
N ILE A 134 0.60 11.48 -14.45
CA ILE A 134 0.11 11.71 -15.81
C ILE A 134 0.87 10.83 -16.80
N MET A 135 2.21 10.77 -16.71
CA MET A 135 3.02 9.94 -17.58
C MET A 135 2.74 8.44 -17.45
N VAL A 136 2.49 7.95 -16.22
CA VAL A 136 2.10 6.55 -15.95
C VAL A 136 0.70 6.26 -16.50
N MET A 137 -0.26 7.13 -16.25
CA MET A 137 -1.65 6.98 -16.74
C MET A 137 -1.77 7.04 -18.26
N MET A 138 -0.85 7.72 -18.93
CA MET A 138 -0.81 7.74 -20.40
C MET A 138 -0.48 6.39 -21.02
N GLN A 139 0.16 5.48 -20.27
CA GLN A 139 0.48 4.12 -20.74
C GLN A 139 -0.77 3.23 -20.84
N ASP A 140 -1.85 3.57 -20.11
CA ASP A 140 -3.13 2.82 -20.11
C ASP A 140 -2.98 1.32 -19.82
N ALA A 141 -2.04 1.00 -18.96
CA ALA A 141 -1.65 -0.37 -18.68
C ALA A 141 -2.73 -1.13 -17.88
N PRO A 142 -3.01 -2.39 -18.21
CA PRO A 142 -3.90 -3.26 -17.41
C PRO A 142 -3.46 -3.43 -15.96
N LEU A 143 -2.14 -3.40 -15.70
CA LEU A 143 -1.55 -3.46 -14.38
C LEU A 143 -0.65 -2.25 -14.11
N THR A 144 -0.97 -1.49 -13.08
CA THR A 144 -0.22 -0.29 -12.71
C THR A 144 0.27 -0.36 -11.28
N PHE A 145 1.55 -0.06 -11.07
CA PHE A 145 2.20 0.02 -9.76
C PHE A 145 2.43 1.48 -9.37
N TYR A 146 2.00 1.85 -8.16
CA TYR A 146 2.29 3.14 -7.53
C TYR A 146 3.14 2.90 -6.28
N ASP A 147 4.47 3.10 -6.39
CA ASP A 147 5.39 2.91 -5.27
C ASP A 147 5.65 4.25 -4.57
N GLU A 148 5.02 4.43 -3.40
CA GLU A 148 5.14 5.62 -2.54
C GLU A 148 4.87 6.95 -3.25
N VAL A 149 3.84 6.98 -4.10
CA VAL A 149 3.51 8.11 -4.96
C VAL A 149 3.23 9.43 -4.22
N THR A 150 2.92 9.38 -2.93
CA THR A 150 2.64 10.54 -2.08
C THR A 150 3.77 10.90 -1.13
N SER A 151 4.87 10.15 -1.18
CA SER A 151 6.01 10.38 -0.28
C SER A 151 6.57 11.80 -0.42
N GLY A 152 6.83 12.45 0.72
CA GLY A 152 7.36 13.82 0.77
C GLY A 152 6.36 14.93 0.46
N LEU A 153 5.06 14.61 0.35
CA LEU A 153 4.00 15.60 0.23
C LEU A 153 3.44 16.01 1.61
N ASP A 154 3.01 17.26 1.73
CA ASP A 154 2.20 17.69 2.87
C ASP A 154 0.83 17.00 2.87
N PHE A 155 0.16 17.05 4.03
CA PHE A 155 -1.08 16.31 4.25
C PHE A 155 -2.19 16.67 3.22
N GLU A 156 -2.40 17.96 2.95
CA GLU A 156 -3.48 18.41 2.05
C GLU A 156 -3.22 17.98 0.61
N THR A 157 -1.98 18.17 0.13
CA THR A 157 -1.55 17.76 -1.22
C THR A 157 -1.68 16.25 -1.39
N ARG A 158 -1.29 15.47 -0.37
CA ARG A 158 -1.40 14.02 -0.36
C ARG A 158 -2.86 13.57 -0.46
N GLN A 159 -3.71 14.09 0.41
CA GLN A 159 -5.14 13.74 0.42
C GLN A 159 -5.80 14.07 -0.92
N LYS A 160 -5.59 15.27 -1.45
CA LYS A 160 -6.11 15.67 -2.75
C LYS A 160 -5.65 14.74 -3.87
N LEU A 161 -4.37 14.35 -3.88
CA LEU A 161 -3.83 13.45 -4.89
C LEU A 161 -4.46 12.06 -4.82
N MET A 162 -4.66 11.53 -3.62
CA MET A 162 -5.32 10.23 -3.40
C MET A 162 -6.78 10.24 -3.86
N GLU A 163 -7.52 11.29 -3.53
CA GLU A 163 -8.91 11.47 -3.98
C GLU A 163 -9.00 11.53 -5.51
N MET A 164 -8.06 12.23 -6.16
CA MET A 164 -7.98 12.30 -7.61
C MET A 164 -7.67 10.94 -8.23
N LEU A 165 -6.72 10.18 -7.67
CA LEU A 165 -6.41 8.82 -8.13
C LEU A 165 -7.61 7.89 -7.97
N MET A 166 -8.25 7.90 -6.81
CA MET A 166 -9.43 7.09 -6.54
C MET A 166 -10.56 7.38 -7.53
N LYS A 167 -10.89 8.66 -7.72
CA LYS A 167 -11.95 9.09 -8.63
C LYS A 167 -11.63 8.72 -10.09
N TRP A 168 -10.36 8.86 -10.51
CA TRP A 168 -9.97 8.50 -11.87
C TRP A 168 -10.12 7.02 -12.17
N TYR A 169 -9.82 6.16 -11.20
CA TYR A 169 -9.89 4.70 -11.37
C TYR A 169 -11.22 4.07 -10.91
N GLN A 170 -12.19 4.87 -10.43
CA GLN A 170 -13.43 4.36 -9.83
C GLN A 170 -14.20 3.43 -10.77
N ASP A 171 -14.29 3.80 -12.05
CA ASP A 171 -15.09 3.09 -13.06
C ASP A 171 -14.19 2.37 -14.10
N LYS A 172 -12.92 2.09 -13.75
CA LYS A 172 -11.96 1.44 -14.63
C LYS A 172 -11.64 0.04 -14.16
N GLU A 173 -11.47 -0.86 -15.11
CA GLU A 173 -11.13 -2.27 -14.88
C GLU A 173 -9.61 -2.51 -14.69
N ASN A 174 -8.80 -1.44 -14.64
CA ASN A 174 -7.35 -1.56 -14.43
C ASN A 174 -7.05 -2.11 -13.03
N THR A 175 -6.10 -3.03 -12.96
CA THR A 175 -5.55 -3.54 -11.69
C THR A 175 -4.50 -2.58 -11.16
N LEU A 176 -4.63 -2.22 -9.89
CA LEU A 176 -3.70 -1.30 -9.22
C LEU A 176 -2.98 -1.99 -8.07
N CYS A 177 -1.66 -1.82 -8.03
CA CYS A 177 -0.83 -2.16 -6.90
C CYS A 177 -0.27 -0.89 -6.26
N ILE A 178 -0.63 -0.63 -5.01
CA ILE A 178 -0.31 0.61 -4.31
C ILE A 178 0.58 0.26 -3.12
N VAL A 179 1.82 0.73 -3.17
CA VAL A 179 2.75 0.67 -2.03
C VAL A 179 2.66 1.98 -1.29
N SER A 180 2.29 1.95 -0.03
CA SER A 180 2.26 3.13 0.82
C SER A 180 2.68 2.81 2.26
N HIS A 181 3.28 3.81 2.91
CA HIS A 181 3.53 3.83 4.36
C HIS A 181 2.37 4.47 5.13
N TYR A 182 1.43 5.08 4.43
CA TYR A 182 0.27 5.74 5.02
C TYR A 182 -0.92 4.79 4.98
N TYR A 183 -1.31 4.30 6.14
CA TYR A 183 -2.39 3.31 6.26
C TYR A 183 -3.72 3.85 5.73
N GLU A 184 -3.99 5.13 5.93
CA GLU A 184 -5.21 5.82 5.47
C GLU A 184 -5.35 5.78 3.94
N GLU A 185 -4.25 5.81 3.20
CA GLU A 185 -4.27 5.68 1.74
C GLU A 185 -4.72 4.28 1.32
N LEU A 186 -4.22 3.25 2.01
CA LEU A 186 -4.60 1.87 1.74
C LEU A 186 -6.02 1.56 2.22
N GLU A 187 -6.47 2.19 3.31
CA GLU A 187 -7.87 2.11 3.74
C GLU A 187 -8.82 2.61 2.65
N LEU A 188 -8.42 3.69 1.96
CA LEU A 188 -9.20 4.32 0.91
C LEU A 188 -9.14 3.57 -0.43
N LEU A 189 -7.95 3.14 -0.84
CA LEU A 189 -7.68 2.70 -2.21
C LEU A 189 -7.63 1.18 -2.38
N ALA A 190 -7.34 0.40 -1.34
CA ALA A 190 -7.12 -1.03 -1.47
C ALA A 190 -8.35 -1.86 -1.08
N ASP A 191 -8.62 -2.90 -1.87
CA ASP A 191 -9.60 -3.94 -1.56
C ASP A 191 -8.92 -5.16 -0.95
N LYS A 192 -7.70 -5.48 -1.41
CA LYS A 192 -6.84 -6.55 -0.90
C LYS A 192 -5.54 -5.98 -0.34
N LEU A 193 -4.93 -6.71 0.58
CA LEU A 193 -3.64 -6.34 1.15
C LEU A 193 -2.64 -7.49 1.01
N LEU A 194 -1.42 -7.13 0.63
CA LEU A 194 -0.23 -7.96 0.66
C LEU A 194 0.69 -7.43 1.75
N ILE A 195 0.82 -8.20 2.83
CA ILE A 195 1.56 -7.81 4.03
C ILE A 195 2.95 -8.43 4.00
N LEU A 196 3.99 -7.60 4.03
CA LEU A 196 5.37 -8.02 4.08
C LEU A 196 6.03 -7.62 5.40
N ASP A 197 6.87 -8.49 5.95
CA ASP A 197 7.79 -8.14 7.04
C ASP A 197 9.15 -8.83 6.84
N GLN A 198 10.24 -8.08 7.01
CA GLN A 198 11.62 -8.57 6.90
C GLN A 198 11.88 -9.44 5.65
N GLY A 199 11.33 -9.05 4.51
CA GLY A 199 11.46 -9.78 3.25
C GLY A 199 10.56 -11.01 3.10
N LYS A 200 9.68 -11.30 4.06
CA LYS A 200 8.76 -12.44 4.02
C LYS A 200 7.32 -12.00 3.82
N LEU A 201 6.53 -12.85 3.15
CA LEU A 201 5.09 -12.66 3.07
C LEU A 201 4.44 -13.08 4.39
N VAL A 202 3.88 -12.12 5.10
CA VAL A 202 3.09 -12.36 6.33
C VAL A 202 1.71 -12.87 5.97
N ASP A 203 0.97 -12.11 5.13
CA ASP A 203 -0.34 -12.53 4.65
C ASP A 203 -0.74 -11.83 3.36
N TYR A 204 -1.75 -12.39 2.66
CA TYR A 204 -2.38 -11.81 1.48
C TYR A 204 -3.85 -12.20 1.44
N GLY A 205 -4.74 -11.25 1.19
CA GLY A 205 -6.16 -11.50 1.07
C GLY A 205 -7.01 -10.24 1.06
N ASP A 206 -8.32 -10.42 1.08
CA ASP A 206 -9.30 -9.33 1.21
C ASP A 206 -9.06 -8.55 2.51
N LYS A 207 -9.12 -7.23 2.42
CA LYS A 207 -8.86 -6.30 3.53
C LYS A 207 -9.76 -6.57 4.74
N LYS A 208 -11.04 -6.84 4.51
CA LYS A 208 -12.01 -7.10 5.59
C LYS A 208 -11.78 -8.46 6.21
N GLU A 209 -11.48 -9.48 5.41
CA GLU A 209 -11.17 -10.82 5.91
C GLU A 209 -9.89 -10.82 6.77
N LEU A 210 -8.86 -10.11 6.31
CA LEU A 210 -7.63 -9.94 7.08
C LEU A 210 -7.87 -9.16 8.38
N PHE A 211 -8.69 -8.11 8.35
CA PHE A 211 -9.06 -7.40 9.56
C PHE A 211 -9.78 -8.32 10.55
N HIS A 212 -10.76 -9.09 10.09
CA HIS A 212 -11.48 -10.05 10.94
C HIS A 212 -10.54 -11.12 11.50
N LYS A 213 -9.61 -11.61 10.72
CA LYS A 213 -8.61 -12.62 11.13
C LYS A 213 -7.71 -12.12 12.26
N TYR A 214 -7.26 -10.87 12.20
CA TYR A 214 -6.25 -10.34 13.10
C TYR A 214 -6.79 -9.47 14.22
N CYS A 215 -7.93 -8.81 14.02
CA CYS A 215 -8.51 -7.83 14.94
C CYS A 215 -9.89 -8.22 15.49
N GLY A 216 -10.58 -9.18 14.85
CA GLY A 216 -11.97 -9.51 15.17
C GLY A 216 -12.96 -8.67 14.35
N LYS A 217 -14.24 -8.66 14.76
CA LYS A 217 -15.32 -7.97 14.04
C LYS A 217 -15.16 -6.45 14.07
N SER A 218 -14.72 -5.93 15.21
CA SER A 218 -14.40 -4.54 15.44
C SER A 218 -13.36 -4.41 16.54
N ILE A 219 -12.74 -3.24 16.64
CA ILE A 219 -11.82 -2.87 17.70
C ILE A 219 -12.30 -1.60 18.38
N ILE A 220 -12.06 -1.53 19.69
CA ILE A 220 -12.27 -0.32 20.49
C ILE A 220 -10.90 0.15 20.97
N ILE A 221 -10.56 1.39 20.64
CA ILE A 221 -9.26 2.00 20.91
C ILE A 221 -9.45 3.15 21.90
N THR A 222 -8.63 3.20 22.94
CA THR A 222 -8.59 4.30 23.92
C THR A 222 -7.17 4.59 24.35
N ASP A 223 -6.95 5.71 25.05
CA ASP A 223 -5.65 6.09 25.58
C ASP A 223 -5.14 5.08 26.61
N ASN A 224 -3.84 4.81 26.61
CA ASN A 224 -3.17 3.89 27.50
C ASN A 224 -2.88 4.54 28.87
N GLN A 225 -3.93 4.92 29.60
CA GLN A 225 -3.85 5.44 30.95
C GLN A 225 -4.09 4.30 31.98
N GLU A 226 -3.55 4.45 33.20
CA GLU A 226 -3.68 3.42 34.24
C GLU A 226 -5.16 3.09 34.56
N LYS A 227 -6.01 4.12 34.64
CA LYS A 227 -7.46 3.95 34.82
C LYS A 227 -8.06 3.03 33.74
N ASN A 228 -7.68 3.25 32.47
CA ASN A 228 -8.21 2.50 31.34
C ASN A 228 -7.64 1.07 31.30
N ARG A 229 -6.37 0.88 31.70
CA ARG A 229 -5.76 -0.47 31.85
C ARG A 229 -6.52 -1.33 32.86
N VAL A 230 -6.87 -0.74 34.02
CA VAL A 230 -7.63 -1.44 35.06
C VAL A 230 -9.03 -1.75 34.56
N LEU A 231 -9.70 -0.77 33.93
CA LEU A 231 -11.06 -0.90 33.42
C LEU A 231 -11.19 -2.00 32.36
N LEU A 232 -10.19 -2.11 31.51
CA LEU A 232 -10.18 -3.03 30.37
C LEU A 232 -9.37 -4.31 30.60
N LYS A 233 -8.94 -4.60 31.85
CA LYS A 233 -8.03 -5.71 32.15
C LYS A 233 -8.53 -7.07 31.69
N ASP A 234 -9.83 -7.32 31.75
CA ASP A 234 -10.45 -8.61 31.48
C ASP A 234 -10.90 -8.78 30.01
N PHE A 235 -10.69 -7.75 29.19
CA PHE A 235 -11.04 -7.82 27.76
C PHE A 235 -9.83 -8.23 26.90
N PRO A 236 -10.06 -8.94 25.76
CA PRO A 236 -9.01 -9.37 24.84
C PRO A 236 -8.30 -8.15 24.25
N LYS A 237 -7.00 -8.01 24.50
CA LYS A 237 -6.18 -6.91 23.99
C LYS A 237 -5.48 -7.31 22.72
N LEU A 238 -5.32 -6.34 21.84
CA LEU A 238 -4.53 -6.41 20.65
C LEU A 238 -3.20 -5.67 20.84
N ALA A 239 -2.20 -6.04 20.06
CA ALA A 239 -1.02 -5.22 19.91
C ALA A 239 -1.42 -3.85 19.36
N SER A 240 -0.94 -2.81 20.00
CA SER A 240 -1.24 -1.41 19.67
C SER A 240 -0.05 -0.54 20.01
N PRO A 241 0.05 0.70 19.46
CA PRO A 241 1.05 1.68 19.88
C PRO A 241 1.05 1.88 21.39
N GLU A 242 2.21 2.17 21.98
CA GLU A 242 2.40 2.24 23.45
C GLU A 242 1.44 3.21 24.15
N HIS A 243 1.01 4.28 23.49
CA HIS A 243 0.10 5.28 24.03
C HIS A 243 -1.39 4.89 23.91
N LEU A 244 -1.70 3.75 23.28
CA LEU A 244 -3.07 3.26 23.07
C LEU A 244 -3.30 1.89 23.70
N ILE A 245 -4.57 1.60 23.97
CA ILE A 245 -5.10 0.26 24.27
C ILE A 245 -6.11 -0.07 23.19
N ALA A 246 -5.94 -1.21 22.52
CA ALA A 246 -6.90 -1.74 21.58
C ALA A 246 -7.53 -3.03 22.13
N VAL A 247 -8.85 -3.08 22.12
CA VAL A 247 -9.64 -4.25 22.55
C VAL A 247 -10.30 -4.87 21.34
N SER A 248 -10.12 -6.18 21.15
CA SER A 248 -10.78 -6.97 20.12
C SER A 248 -12.22 -7.29 20.51
N CYS A 249 -13.16 -7.02 19.61
CA CYS A 249 -14.55 -7.38 19.76
C CYS A 249 -14.93 -8.40 18.68
N SER A 250 -15.06 -9.68 19.05
CA SER A 250 -15.40 -10.76 18.12
C SER A 250 -16.90 -10.80 17.80
N THR A 251 -17.75 -10.26 18.68
CA THR A 251 -19.20 -10.20 18.53
C THR A 251 -19.74 -8.80 18.82
N VAL A 252 -20.98 -8.54 18.39
CA VAL A 252 -21.68 -7.27 18.71
C VAL A 252 -21.94 -7.14 20.19
N GLU A 253 -22.21 -8.25 20.88
CA GLU A 253 -22.45 -8.29 22.31
C GLU A 253 -21.20 -7.88 23.08
N ASN A 254 -20.03 -8.41 22.71
CA ASN A 254 -18.75 -8.01 23.30
C ASN A 254 -18.46 -6.53 23.07
N GLU A 255 -18.72 -6.03 21.85
CA GLU A 255 -18.57 -4.61 21.54
C GLU A 255 -19.45 -3.73 22.46
N LYS A 256 -20.74 -4.09 22.63
CA LYS A 256 -21.66 -3.35 23.50
C LYS A 256 -21.19 -3.33 24.95
N ILE A 257 -20.65 -4.44 25.48
CA ILE A 257 -20.13 -4.51 26.84
C ILE A 257 -18.94 -3.57 27.02
N VAL A 258 -17.95 -3.61 26.08
CA VAL A 258 -16.77 -2.75 26.15
C VAL A 258 -17.16 -1.28 26.04
N VAL A 259 -17.99 -0.93 25.07
CA VAL A 259 -18.46 0.45 24.85
C VAL A 259 -19.26 0.95 26.05
N GLY A 260 -20.19 0.13 26.59
CA GLY A 260 -20.95 0.48 27.78
C GLY A 260 -20.07 0.75 28.99
N CYS A 261 -19.04 -0.06 29.20
CA CYS A 261 -18.06 0.12 30.27
C CYS A 261 -17.30 1.45 30.13
N LEU A 262 -16.86 1.82 28.91
CA LEU A 262 -16.14 3.06 28.68
C LEU A 262 -17.04 4.30 28.85
N ILE A 263 -18.27 4.26 28.33
CA ILE A 263 -19.25 5.35 28.48
C ILE A 263 -19.58 5.59 29.92
N GLN A 264 -19.89 4.56 30.73
CA GLN A 264 -20.21 4.67 32.16
C GLN A 264 -19.05 5.29 32.95
N ASN A 265 -17.83 5.12 32.54
CA ASN A 265 -16.62 5.67 33.15
C ASN A 265 -16.13 6.97 32.55
N ASN A 266 -16.89 7.57 31.63
CA ASN A 266 -16.55 8.81 30.92
C ASN A 266 -15.17 8.75 30.27
N VAL A 267 -14.88 7.65 29.54
CA VAL A 267 -13.64 7.41 28.80
C VAL A 267 -13.87 7.63 27.32
N ASN A 268 -13.02 8.45 26.69
CA ASN A 268 -13.03 8.63 25.24
C ASN A 268 -12.51 7.38 24.52
N PHE A 269 -13.14 7.01 23.43
CA PHE A 269 -12.72 5.88 22.61
C PHE A 269 -13.04 6.10 21.13
N LYS A 270 -12.29 5.40 20.28
CA LYS A 270 -12.55 5.27 18.83
C LYS A 270 -13.01 3.82 18.58
N ARG A 271 -14.06 3.64 17.78
CA ARG A 271 -14.46 2.34 17.23
C ARG A 271 -13.96 2.24 15.78
N SER A 272 -13.38 1.11 15.42
CA SER A 272 -13.00 0.84 14.02
C SER A 272 -13.30 -0.62 13.65
N ASN A 273 -13.53 -0.86 12.36
CA ASN A 273 -13.66 -2.19 11.74
C ASN A 273 -12.84 -2.31 10.45
N ASN A 274 -11.90 -1.38 10.23
CA ASN A 274 -11.06 -1.31 9.02
C ASN A 274 -9.67 -0.69 9.28
N ASP A 275 -9.23 -0.60 10.52
CA ASP A 275 -7.95 0.00 10.91
C ASP A 275 -6.78 -0.88 10.43
N ILE A 276 -6.10 -0.44 9.37
CA ILE A 276 -5.00 -1.20 8.75
C ILE A 276 -3.78 -1.22 9.66
N GLU A 277 -3.50 -0.15 10.41
CA GLU A 277 -2.35 -0.10 11.31
C GLU A 277 -2.46 -1.19 12.38
N MET A 278 -3.59 -1.26 13.06
CA MET A 278 -3.83 -2.29 14.08
C MET A 278 -3.80 -3.69 13.49
N MET A 279 -4.39 -3.87 12.31
CA MET A 279 -4.37 -5.15 11.62
C MET A 279 -2.94 -5.58 11.26
N TYR A 280 -2.13 -4.68 10.69
CA TYR A 280 -0.73 -4.94 10.33
C TYR A 280 0.11 -5.31 11.55
N MET A 281 -0.01 -4.56 12.66
CA MET A 281 0.71 -4.85 13.90
C MET A 281 0.39 -6.25 14.43
N ASN A 282 -0.88 -6.62 14.44
CA ASN A 282 -1.32 -7.92 14.95
C ASN A 282 -0.97 -9.07 14.00
N ALA A 283 -1.04 -8.85 12.67
CA ALA A 283 -0.60 -9.81 11.68
C ALA A 283 0.89 -10.11 11.83
N LYS A 284 1.71 -9.06 11.95
CA LYS A 284 3.15 -9.15 12.15
C LYS A 284 3.52 -9.88 13.44
N ASN A 285 2.88 -9.56 14.56
CA ASN A 285 3.17 -10.21 15.84
C ASN A 285 2.88 -11.72 15.78
N ARG A 286 1.70 -12.11 15.28
CA ARG A 286 1.38 -13.54 15.13
C ARG A 286 2.32 -14.28 14.18
N PHE A 287 2.76 -13.61 13.12
CA PHE A 287 3.72 -14.18 12.18
C PHE A 287 5.08 -14.42 12.86
N ASN A 288 5.58 -13.43 13.62
CA ASN A 288 6.86 -13.53 14.32
C ASN A 288 6.84 -14.58 15.44
N GLU A 289 5.72 -14.74 16.16
CA GLU A 289 5.52 -15.80 17.15
C GLU A 289 5.62 -17.18 16.49
N ALA A 290 4.92 -17.39 15.39
CA ALA A 290 4.95 -18.65 14.64
C ALA A 290 6.34 -18.98 14.04
N GLU A 291 7.07 -17.98 13.56
CA GLU A 291 8.46 -18.15 13.07
C GLU A 291 9.44 -18.45 14.22
N GLY A 292 9.23 -17.84 15.39
CA GLY A 292 10.02 -18.11 16.59
C GLY A 292 9.83 -19.56 17.11
N GLU A 293 8.61 -20.07 17.07
CA GLU A 293 8.30 -21.46 17.45
C GLU A 293 8.98 -22.46 16.51
N LYS A 294 8.88 -22.28 15.17
CA LYS A 294 9.54 -23.13 14.18
C LYS A 294 11.05 -23.15 14.35
N SER A 295 11.68 -22.01 14.61
CA SER A 295 13.13 -21.94 14.79
C SER A 295 13.62 -22.60 16.08
N ASN A 296 12.77 -22.79 17.08
CA ASN A 296 13.07 -23.52 18.30
C ASN A 296 12.87 -25.03 18.12
N GLU A 297 11.89 -25.46 17.30
CA GLU A 297 11.69 -26.87 16.96
C GLU A 297 12.82 -27.44 16.08
N GLU A 298 13.37 -26.65 15.17
CA GLU A 298 14.52 -27.05 14.32
C GLU A 298 15.86 -27.13 15.08
N LYS A 299 15.95 -26.59 16.29
CA LYS A 299 17.16 -26.63 17.14
C LYS A 299 17.14 -27.72 18.20
N ASN A 300 16.04 -28.42 18.38
CA ASN A 300 15.86 -29.58 19.25
C ASN A 300 15.82 -30.89 18.46
#